data_be62586e8a02960466e6dc11e6e593e8
#
_entry.id   be62586e8a02960466e6dc11e6e593e8
#
_cell.length_a   1.000
_cell.length_b   1.000
_cell.length_c   1.000
_cell.angle_alpha   90.00
_cell.angle_beta   90.00
_cell.angle_gamma   90.00
#
_symmetry.space_group_name_H-M   'P 1'
#
loop_
_entity.id
_entity.type
_entity.pdbx_description
1 polymer ?
#
loop_
_entity_poly.entity_id
_entity_poly.type
_entity_poly.pdbx_seq_one_letter_code
_entity_poly.pdbx_strand_id
1 'polypeptide(L)'
;GSRVSLARSLVSKPDLLLLDEPFSNIDQSLKEEIQVSVKKLLKRINLTTIIVTHDSYEAFSMADKCGIILNQELKQYDIPYNVHHEPNSLEVANFLNKGVFVNVKVIDSECAVHSLMHKELGEIKGKLLHKFPSGSNVKLLLQPEDLIHDDESKLKLEVVDRKFRGTNFIYTLETKLGEHLPVFVHSHHIHQHEKSEKFGLKTPIYIDHLVCFKP
;
A
#
# COMPACT_ATOMS: atom_id res chain seq x y z
N GLY A 1 -18.83 -20.10 18.66
CA GLY A 1 -18.14 -19.01 18.00
C GLY A 1 -16.63 -19.15 18.03
N SER A 2 -15.93 -18.38 17.22
CA SER A 2 -14.47 -18.47 17.00
C SER A 2 -13.62 -18.40 18.27
N ARG A 3 -14.01 -17.61 19.29
CA ARG A 3 -13.30 -17.53 20.59
C ARG A 3 -13.27 -18.84 21.35
N VAL A 4 -14.36 -19.60 21.33
CA VAL A 4 -14.44 -20.91 22.01
C VAL A 4 -13.56 -21.92 21.27
N SER A 5 -13.56 -21.88 19.95
CA SER A 5 -12.67 -22.71 19.11
C SER A 5 -11.19 -22.41 19.40
N LEU A 6 -10.80 -21.15 19.45
CA LEU A 6 -9.45 -20.75 19.80
C LEU A 6 -9.04 -21.24 21.20
N ALA A 7 -9.92 -21.02 22.20
CA ALA A 7 -9.66 -21.48 23.56
C ALA A 7 -9.45 -23.02 23.63
N ARG A 8 -10.28 -23.79 22.91
CA ARG A 8 -10.13 -25.27 22.83
C ARG A 8 -8.79 -25.67 22.21
N SER A 9 -8.37 -25.02 21.14
CA SER A 9 -7.09 -25.30 20.48
C SER A 9 -5.89 -25.02 21.39
N LEU A 10 -5.99 -24.05 22.30
CA LEU A 10 -4.93 -23.72 23.25
C LEU A 10 -4.82 -24.66 24.45
N VAL A 11 -5.92 -25.32 24.84
CA VAL A 11 -5.93 -26.26 26.00
C VAL A 11 -4.98 -27.42 25.77
N SER A 12 -4.83 -27.90 24.54
CA SER A 12 -3.95 -29.03 24.19
C SER A 12 -2.47 -28.66 24.21
N LYS A 13 -2.10 -27.38 24.44
CA LYS A 13 -0.72 -26.84 24.41
C LYS A 13 0.02 -27.26 23.14
N PRO A 14 -0.46 -26.90 21.96
CA PRO A 14 0.17 -27.29 20.69
C PRO A 14 1.49 -26.55 20.48
N ASP A 15 2.39 -27.15 19.71
CA ASP A 15 3.63 -26.50 19.26
C ASP A 15 3.40 -25.51 18.12
N LEU A 16 2.31 -25.71 17.35
CA LEU A 16 1.90 -24.88 16.23
C LEU A 16 0.37 -24.71 16.22
N LEU A 17 -0.08 -23.47 16.10
CA LEU A 17 -1.48 -23.13 15.94
C LEU A 17 -1.77 -22.66 14.51
N LEU A 18 -2.77 -23.28 13.87
CA LEU A 18 -3.26 -22.88 12.55
C LEU A 18 -4.63 -22.25 12.70
N LEU A 19 -4.79 -21.02 12.21
CA LEU A 19 -6.04 -20.25 12.22
C LEU A 19 -6.45 -19.91 10.80
N ASP A 20 -7.62 -20.33 10.40
CA ASP A 20 -8.21 -20.01 9.10
C ASP A 20 -9.35 -19.02 9.30
N GLU A 21 -9.21 -17.83 8.73
CA GLU A 21 -10.16 -16.71 8.82
C GLU A 21 -10.69 -16.44 10.24
N PRO A 22 -9.82 -16.33 11.28
CA PRO A 22 -10.28 -16.35 12.67
C PRO A 22 -11.13 -15.14 13.07
N PHE A 23 -11.08 -14.05 12.31
CA PHE A 23 -11.77 -12.79 12.63
C PHE A 23 -12.86 -12.41 11.62
N SER A 24 -13.16 -13.25 10.63
CA SER A 24 -14.11 -12.96 9.53
C SER A 24 -15.54 -12.68 10.00
N ASN A 25 -15.96 -13.30 11.11
CA ASN A 25 -17.33 -13.18 11.65
C ASN A 25 -17.40 -12.29 12.91
N ILE A 26 -16.51 -11.31 13.02
CA ILE A 26 -16.48 -10.39 14.16
C ILE A 26 -16.87 -9.00 13.69
N ASP A 27 -17.74 -8.33 14.45
CA ASP A 27 -18.09 -6.94 14.19
C ASP A 27 -16.85 -6.04 14.17
N GLN A 28 -16.79 -5.13 13.20
CA GLN A 28 -15.63 -4.27 12.97
C GLN A 28 -15.21 -3.50 14.23
N SER A 29 -16.16 -3.05 15.03
CA SER A 29 -15.90 -2.31 16.29
C SER A 29 -15.15 -3.13 17.35
N LEU A 30 -15.30 -4.46 17.33
CA LEU A 30 -14.65 -5.38 18.29
C LEU A 30 -13.43 -6.09 17.71
N LYS A 31 -13.27 -6.04 16.39
CA LYS A 31 -12.26 -6.80 15.67
C LYS A 31 -10.85 -6.42 16.11
N GLU A 32 -10.53 -5.14 16.13
CA GLU A 32 -9.22 -4.63 16.52
C GLU A 32 -8.85 -4.98 17.97
N GLU A 33 -9.80 -4.80 18.91
CA GLU A 33 -9.58 -5.14 20.32
C GLU A 33 -9.27 -6.63 20.50
N ILE A 34 -10.01 -7.48 19.80
CA ILE A 34 -9.84 -8.93 19.86
C ILE A 34 -8.48 -9.32 19.25
N GLN A 35 -8.11 -8.77 18.10
CA GLN A 35 -6.82 -9.00 17.46
C GLN A 35 -5.66 -8.65 18.40
N VAL A 36 -5.70 -7.46 19.02
CA VAL A 36 -4.69 -7.03 19.99
C VAL A 36 -4.60 -8.01 21.16
N SER A 37 -5.75 -8.45 21.71
CA SER A 37 -5.81 -9.37 22.83
C SER A 37 -5.26 -10.74 22.47
N VAL A 38 -5.63 -11.29 21.30
CA VAL A 38 -5.13 -12.58 20.79
C VAL A 38 -3.63 -12.49 20.52
N LYS A 39 -3.15 -11.45 19.86
CA LYS A 39 -1.72 -11.24 19.59
C LYS A 39 -0.89 -11.23 20.89
N LYS A 40 -1.36 -10.48 21.90
CA LYS A 40 -0.73 -10.43 23.23
C LYS A 40 -0.69 -11.80 23.90
N LEU A 41 -1.79 -12.56 23.81
CA LEU A 41 -1.86 -13.90 24.37
C LEU A 41 -0.87 -14.85 23.72
N LEU A 42 -0.87 -14.92 22.37
CA LEU A 42 0.02 -15.78 21.59
C LEU A 42 1.51 -15.48 21.86
N LYS A 43 1.87 -14.19 21.93
CA LYS A 43 3.23 -13.77 22.29
C LYS A 43 3.60 -14.14 23.73
N ARG A 44 2.68 -13.97 24.69
CA ARG A 44 2.93 -14.33 26.10
C ARG A 44 3.21 -15.81 26.30
N ILE A 45 2.51 -16.68 25.55
CA ILE A 45 2.72 -18.14 25.63
C ILE A 45 3.79 -18.64 24.65
N ASN A 46 4.40 -17.74 23.88
CA ASN A 46 5.42 -18.03 22.87
C ASN A 46 5.00 -19.12 21.86
N LEU A 47 3.75 -19.07 21.39
CA LEU A 47 3.18 -20.07 20.49
C LEU A 47 3.36 -19.66 19.04
N THR A 48 4.05 -20.50 18.25
CA THR A 48 4.12 -20.34 16.80
C THR A 48 2.73 -20.45 16.19
N THR A 49 2.33 -19.45 15.40
CA THR A 49 0.99 -19.39 14.84
C THR A 49 1.02 -19.01 13.36
N ILE A 50 0.25 -19.71 12.55
CA ILE A 50 -0.01 -19.36 11.15
C ILE A 50 -1.47 -18.93 11.07
N ILE A 51 -1.70 -17.73 10.52
CA ILE A 51 -3.02 -17.17 10.28
C ILE A 51 -3.22 -17.05 8.78
N VAL A 52 -4.29 -17.62 8.25
CA VAL A 52 -4.74 -17.42 6.88
C VAL A 52 -5.89 -16.41 6.90
N THR A 53 -5.79 -15.37 6.11
CA THR A 53 -6.83 -14.34 5.98
C THR A 53 -6.77 -13.70 4.60
N HIS A 54 -7.92 -13.19 4.12
CA HIS A 54 -8.00 -12.35 2.92
C HIS A 54 -7.92 -10.86 3.25
N ASP A 55 -7.88 -10.49 4.54
CA ASP A 55 -7.79 -9.11 4.99
C ASP A 55 -6.32 -8.72 5.23
N SER A 56 -5.79 -7.86 4.36
CA SER A 56 -4.40 -7.39 4.47
C SER A 56 -4.13 -6.61 5.77
N TYR A 57 -5.12 -5.90 6.30
CA TYR A 57 -4.96 -5.19 7.59
C TYR A 57 -4.82 -6.15 8.76
N GLU A 58 -5.57 -7.25 8.75
CA GLU A 58 -5.37 -8.32 9.74
C GLU A 58 -3.97 -8.90 9.67
N ALA A 59 -3.54 -9.28 8.47
CA ALA A 59 -2.22 -9.86 8.26
C ALA A 59 -1.13 -8.89 8.76
N PHE A 60 -1.20 -7.61 8.37
CA PHE A 60 -0.19 -6.61 8.73
C PHE A 60 -0.17 -6.28 10.23
N SER A 61 -1.34 -6.27 10.90
CA SER A 61 -1.42 -5.98 12.34
C SER A 61 -1.00 -7.16 13.22
N MET A 62 -1.27 -8.39 12.76
CA MET A 62 -1.08 -9.59 13.57
C MET A 62 0.29 -10.25 13.40
N ALA A 63 0.82 -10.30 12.19
CA ALA A 63 1.97 -11.13 11.85
C ALA A 63 3.31 -10.45 12.11
N ASP A 64 4.32 -11.26 12.41
CA ASP A 64 5.74 -10.87 12.39
C ASP A 64 6.29 -10.99 10.96
N LYS A 65 5.75 -11.92 10.15
CA LYS A 65 6.01 -12.09 8.72
C LYS A 65 4.72 -12.41 7.96
N CYS A 66 4.60 -11.89 6.74
CA CYS A 66 3.47 -12.12 5.86
C CYS A 66 3.90 -12.86 4.60
N GLY A 67 3.08 -13.83 4.18
CA GLY A 67 3.20 -14.51 2.89
C GLY A 67 2.04 -14.15 1.98
N ILE A 68 2.32 -13.74 0.75
CA ILE A 68 1.33 -13.52 -0.29
C ILE A 68 1.28 -14.75 -1.19
N ILE A 69 0.13 -15.42 -1.20
CA ILE A 69 -0.12 -16.60 -2.04
C ILE A 69 -1.07 -16.21 -3.16
N LEU A 70 -0.61 -16.32 -4.40
CA LEU A 70 -1.40 -16.08 -5.61
C LEU A 70 -1.19 -17.27 -6.57
N ASN A 71 -2.26 -17.72 -7.19
CA ASN A 71 -2.22 -18.84 -8.14
C ASN A 71 -1.53 -20.09 -7.55
N GLN A 72 -1.78 -20.39 -6.26
CA GLN A 72 -1.21 -21.53 -5.51
C GLN A 72 0.32 -21.45 -5.29
N GLU A 73 0.93 -20.28 -5.51
CA GLU A 73 2.36 -20.06 -5.31
C GLU A 73 2.60 -18.98 -4.26
N LEU A 74 3.62 -19.16 -3.44
CA LEU A 74 4.10 -18.14 -2.51
C LEU A 74 4.90 -17.09 -3.31
N LYS A 75 4.28 -15.94 -3.59
CA LYS A 75 4.87 -14.88 -4.42
C LYS A 75 5.81 -13.96 -3.65
N GLN A 76 5.50 -13.67 -2.39
CA GLN A 76 6.34 -12.86 -1.52
C GLN A 76 6.22 -13.32 -0.07
N TYR A 77 7.33 -13.29 0.69
CA TYR A 77 7.37 -13.60 2.11
C TYR A 77 8.36 -12.68 2.81
N ASP A 78 7.85 -11.76 3.62
CA ASP A 78 8.67 -10.77 4.31
C ASP A 78 7.94 -10.19 5.54
N ILE A 79 8.56 -9.23 6.23
CA ILE A 79 7.88 -8.45 7.27
C ILE A 79 6.74 -7.63 6.65
N PRO A 80 5.66 -7.34 7.41
CA PRO A 80 4.50 -6.59 6.91
C PRO A 80 4.85 -5.28 6.21
N TYR A 81 5.81 -4.53 6.75
CA TYR A 81 6.26 -3.27 6.19
C TYR A 81 6.79 -3.43 4.75
N ASN A 82 7.68 -4.40 4.54
CA ASN A 82 8.26 -4.65 3.21
C ASN A 82 7.21 -5.18 2.22
N VAL A 83 6.33 -6.08 2.67
CA VAL A 83 5.23 -6.56 1.81
C VAL A 83 4.35 -5.41 1.35
N HIS A 84 4.11 -4.42 2.23
CA HIS A 84 3.30 -3.26 1.93
C HIS A 84 4.02 -2.26 1.02
N HIS A 85 5.25 -1.87 1.34
CA HIS A 85 5.95 -0.78 0.65
C HIS A 85 6.84 -1.24 -0.50
N GLU A 86 7.21 -2.51 -0.54
CA GLU A 86 8.16 -3.10 -1.49
C GLU A 86 7.58 -4.38 -2.15
N PRO A 87 6.40 -4.32 -2.80
CA PRO A 87 5.89 -5.46 -3.52
C PRO A 87 6.90 -5.89 -4.60
N ASN A 88 7.21 -7.18 -4.65
CA ASN A 88 8.27 -7.71 -5.52
C ASN A 88 7.84 -7.92 -6.97
N SER A 89 6.56 -7.78 -7.27
CA SER A 89 6.01 -7.98 -8.61
C SER A 89 4.75 -7.14 -8.84
N LEU A 90 4.42 -6.90 -10.13
CA LEU A 90 3.16 -6.28 -10.54
C LEU A 90 1.95 -7.04 -10.00
N GLU A 91 2.03 -8.37 -9.95
CA GLU A 91 0.97 -9.24 -9.46
C GLU A 91 0.69 -9.00 -7.97
N VAL A 92 1.74 -8.94 -7.16
CA VAL A 92 1.62 -8.64 -5.71
C VAL A 92 1.12 -7.21 -5.48
N ALA A 93 1.65 -6.23 -6.20
CA ALA A 93 1.21 -4.84 -6.08
C ALA A 93 -0.27 -4.66 -6.44
N ASN A 94 -0.73 -5.30 -7.51
CA ASN A 94 -2.15 -5.33 -7.90
C ASN A 94 -3.03 -6.03 -6.86
N PHE A 95 -2.58 -7.16 -6.31
CA PHE A 95 -3.31 -7.88 -5.28
C PHE A 95 -3.51 -7.02 -4.02
N LEU A 96 -2.50 -6.27 -3.63
CA LEU A 96 -2.57 -5.35 -2.49
C LEU A 96 -3.38 -4.08 -2.80
N ASN A 97 -3.79 -3.87 -4.06
CA ASN A 97 -4.57 -2.72 -4.54
C ASN A 97 -3.98 -1.38 -4.09
N LYS A 98 -2.68 -1.19 -4.30
CA LYS A 98 -1.89 -0.13 -3.67
C LYS A 98 -1.78 1.16 -4.46
N GLY A 99 -2.30 1.25 -5.66
CA GLY A 99 -2.19 2.47 -6.45
C GLY A 99 -2.31 2.21 -7.92
N VAL A 100 -1.62 3.01 -8.70
CA VAL A 100 -1.61 2.94 -10.17
C VAL A 100 -0.20 2.82 -10.71
N PHE A 101 -0.06 2.25 -11.89
CA PHE A 101 1.23 2.17 -12.58
C PHE A 101 1.29 3.23 -13.64
N VAL A 102 2.33 4.07 -13.58
CA VAL A 102 2.61 5.09 -14.61
C VAL A 102 3.92 4.76 -15.32
N ASN A 103 3.99 5.13 -16.60
CA ASN A 103 5.17 4.91 -17.41
C ASN A 103 6.16 6.07 -17.19
N VAL A 104 7.37 5.74 -16.72
CA VAL A 104 8.43 6.70 -16.48
C VAL A 104 9.73 6.28 -17.15
N LYS A 105 10.60 7.25 -17.39
CA LYS A 105 11.97 7.03 -17.91
C LYS A 105 12.98 7.23 -16.79
N VAL A 106 13.90 6.30 -16.61
CA VAL A 106 15.01 6.41 -15.66
C VAL A 106 15.99 7.45 -16.20
N ILE A 107 16.25 8.52 -15.44
CA ILE A 107 17.19 9.57 -15.83
C ILE A 107 18.54 9.30 -15.18
N ASP A 108 18.56 9.11 -13.86
CA ASP A 108 19.77 8.85 -13.10
C ASP A 108 19.53 7.69 -12.14
N SER A 109 20.42 6.70 -12.18
CA SER A 109 20.39 5.52 -11.32
C SER A 109 21.70 5.29 -10.54
N GLU A 110 22.64 6.24 -10.62
CA GLU A 110 23.98 6.10 -10.00
C GLU A 110 24.08 6.81 -8.66
N CYS A 111 23.23 7.83 -8.42
CA CYS A 111 23.21 8.59 -7.18
C CYS A 111 22.44 7.88 -6.06
N ALA A 112 22.62 8.34 -4.81
CA ALA A 112 21.85 7.86 -3.66
C ALA A 112 20.34 8.17 -3.78
N VAL A 113 20.00 9.26 -4.47
CA VAL A 113 18.63 9.65 -4.85
C VAL A 113 18.52 9.52 -6.35
N HIS A 114 17.67 8.62 -6.80
CA HIS A 114 17.42 8.34 -8.21
C HIS A 114 16.39 9.32 -8.78
N SER A 115 16.49 9.60 -10.07
CA SER A 115 15.57 10.47 -10.80
C SER A 115 14.86 9.70 -11.91
N LEU A 116 13.54 9.78 -11.89
CA LEU A 116 12.66 9.28 -12.94
C LEU A 116 11.94 10.47 -13.59
N MET A 117 11.61 10.36 -14.86
CA MET A 117 10.88 11.40 -15.60
C MET A 117 9.55 10.85 -16.10
N HIS A 118 8.48 11.44 -15.64
CA HIS A 118 7.14 11.27 -16.19
C HIS A 118 6.83 12.41 -17.16
N LYS A 119 6.12 12.12 -18.26
CA LYS A 119 5.86 13.12 -19.32
C LYS A 119 5.10 14.36 -18.87
N GLU A 120 4.18 14.21 -17.89
CA GLU A 120 3.35 15.31 -17.38
C GLU A 120 3.67 15.67 -15.94
N LEU A 121 3.91 14.69 -15.06
CA LEU A 121 4.26 14.95 -13.66
C LEU A 121 5.66 15.54 -13.49
N GLY A 122 6.52 15.44 -14.52
CA GLY A 122 7.88 15.91 -14.45
C GLY A 122 8.81 14.95 -13.70
N GLU A 123 9.75 15.51 -12.95
CA GLU A 123 10.77 14.76 -12.24
C GLU A 123 10.21 14.15 -10.94
N ILE A 124 10.45 12.84 -10.79
CA ILE A 124 10.10 12.06 -9.60
C ILE A 124 11.39 11.53 -9.00
N LYS A 125 11.66 11.85 -7.74
CA LYS A 125 12.88 11.52 -7.01
C LYS A 125 12.62 10.54 -5.89
N GLY A 126 13.59 9.67 -5.63
CA GLY A 126 13.51 8.75 -4.50
C GLY A 126 14.57 7.65 -4.58
N LYS A 127 14.45 6.67 -3.69
CA LYS A 127 15.37 5.53 -3.66
C LYS A 127 14.80 4.38 -4.49
N LEU A 128 15.47 4.00 -5.58
CA LEU A 128 15.11 2.80 -6.35
C LEU A 128 15.48 1.54 -5.57
N LEU A 129 14.53 0.62 -5.43
CA LEU A 129 14.75 -0.68 -4.80
C LEU A 129 15.55 -1.62 -5.71
N HIS A 130 15.34 -1.52 -7.02
CA HIS A 130 16.04 -2.30 -8.03
C HIS A 130 16.72 -1.38 -9.03
N LYS A 131 17.97 -1.71 -9.42
CA LYS A 131 18.72 -0.93 -10.41
C LYS A 131 18.14 -1.15 -11.80
N PHE A 132 17.86 -0.06 -12.49
CA PHE A 132 17.54 -0.01 -13.91
C PHE A 132 18.55 0.87 -14.64
N PRO A 133 18.97 0.53 -15.85
CA PRO A 133 19.87 1.38 -16.63
C PRO A 133 19.25 2.75 -16.91
N SER A 134 20.06 3.81 -16.86
CA SER A 134 19.64 5.15 -17.30
C SER A 134 19.12 5.10 -18.73
N GLY A 135 18.03 5.81 -19.00
CA GLY A 135 17.34 5.81 -20.28
C GLY A 135 16.29 4.70 -20.46
N SER A 136 16.22 3.69 -19.58
CA SER A 136 15.20 2.65 -19.67
C SER A 136 13.81 3.16 -19.32
N ASN A 137 12.77 2.56 -19.94
CA ASN A 137 11.39 2.79 -19.58
C ASN A 137 10.98 1.75 -18.53
N VAL A 138 10.29 2.19 -17.48
CA VAL A 138 9.80 1.33 -16.41
C VAL A 138 8.38 1.74 -16.00
N LYS A 139 7.65 0.84 -15.34
CA LYS A 139 6.38 1.14 -14.70
C LYS A 139 6.65 1.47 -13.23
N LEU A 140 6.37 2.70 -12.83
CA LEU A 140 6.43 3.14 -11.44
C LEU A 140 5.08 2.92 -10.77
N LEU A 141 5.07 2.28 -9.61
CA LEU A 141 3.89 2.25 -8.73
C LEU A 141 3.78 3.62 -8.03
N LEU A 142 2.65 4.30 -8.24
CA LEU A 142 2.25 5.49 -7.50
C LEU A 142 1.11 5.14 -6.54
N GLN A 143 1.34 5.33 -5.26
CA GLN A 143 0.33 5.17 -4.21
C GLN A 143 -0.36 6.50 -3.93
N PRO A 144 -1.58 6.51 -3.36
CA PRO A 144 -2.30 7.74 -3.06
C PRO A 144 -1.54 8.72 -2.16
N GLU A 145 -0.67 8.20 -1.30
CA GLU A 145 0.14 8.94 -0.33
C GLU A 145 1.41 9.55 -0.92
N ASP A 146 1.82 9.13 -2.12
CA ASP A 146 3.03 9.62 -2.79
C ASP A 146 2.85 11.01 -3.40
N LEU A 147 1.60 11.40 -3.66
CA LEU A 147 1.26 12.66 -4.31
C LEU A 147 0.74 13.65 -3.24
N ILE A 148 1.44 14.76 -3.09
CA ILE A 148 1.13 15.78 -2.08
C ILE A 148 0.39 16.93 -2.74
N HIS A 149 -0.74 17.32 -2.16
CA HIS A 149 -1.51 18.50 -2.56
C HIS A 149 -0.72 19.79 -2.30
N ASP A 150 -0.75 20.70 -3.29
CA ASP A 150 -0.15 22.03 -3.20
C ASP A 150 -0.88 23.00 -4.14
N ASP A 151 -1.69 23.89 -3.57
CA ASP A 151 -2.48 24.88 -4.32
C ASP A 151 -1.61 25.88 -5.11
N GLU A 152 -0.38 26.15 -4.61
CA GLU A 152 0.55 27.09 -5.26
C GLU A 152 1.36 26.43 -6.40
N SER A 153 1.24 25.11 -6.55
CA SER A 153 1.98 24.39 -7.60
C SER A 153 1.55 24.79 -9.01
N LYS A 154 2.54 24.84 -9.91
CA LYS A 154 2.31 25.03 -11.36
C LYS A 154 1.75 23.77 -12.03
N LEU A 155 2.04 22.59 -11.47
CA LEU A 155 1.47 21.33 -11.95
C LEU A 155 0.06 21.20 -11.41
N LYS A 156 -0.91 21.35 -12.29
CA LYS A 156 -2.35 21.23 -11.95
C LYS A 156 -3.01 20.22 -12.86
N LEU A 157 -3.64 19.21 -12.26
CA LEU A 157 -4.42 18.19 -12.94
C LEU A 157 -5.92 18.39 -12.66
N GLU A 158 -6.76 17.77 -13.45
CA GLU A 158 -8.20 17.83 -13.29
C GLU A 158 -8.72 16.76 -12.33
N VAL A 159 -9.62 17.13 -11.43
CA VAL A 159 -10.32 16.19 -10.54
C VAL A 159 -11.44 15.51 -11.32
N VAL A 160 -11.34 14.21 -11.52
CA VAL A 160 -12.40 13.42 -12.19
C VAL A 160 -13.28 12.66 -11.20
N ASP A 161 -12.77 12.34 -10.01
CA ASP A 161 -13.57 11.73 -8.94
C ASP A 161 -13.06 12.12 -7.55
N ARG A 162 -13.97 12.06 -6.57
CA ARG A 162 -13.69 12.33 -5.17
C ARG A 162 -14.48 11.38 -4.29
N LYS A 163 -13.80 10.68 -3.38
CA LYS A 163 -14.42 9.77 -2.42
C LYS A 163 -14.08 10.17 -1.00
N PHE A 164 -15.09 10.50 -0.21
CA PHE A 164 -14.95 10.76 1.22
C PHE A 164 -14.89 9.44 2.00
N ARG A 165 -13.91 9.32 2.89
CA ARG A 165 -13.69 8.14 3.74
C ARG A 165 -13.59 8.49 5.23
N GLY A 166 -14.35 9.48 5.68
CA GLY A 166 -14.38 9.96 7.06
C GLY A 166 -13.19 10.87 7.40
N THR A 167 -12.03 10.31 7.70
CA THR A 167 -10.83 11.08 8.05
C THR A 167 -10.08 11.66 6.86
N ASN A 168 -10.42 11.21 5.64
CA ASN A 168 -9.71 11.61 4.44
C ASN A 168 -10.61 11.61 3.20
N PHE A 169 -10.10 12.25 2.14
CA PHE A 169 -10.58 12.16 0.78
C PHE A 169 -9.57 11.39 -0.07
N ILE A 170 -10.06 10.59 -1.00
CA ILE A 170 -9.26 10.08 -2.11
C ILE A 170 -9.77 10.80 -3.36
N TYR A 171 -8.93 11.67 -3.90
CA TYR A 171 -9.14 12.31 -5.19
C TYR A 171 -8.60 11.41 -6.30
N THR A 172 -9.28 11.38 -7.43
CA THR A 172 -8.75 10.80 -8.66
C THR A 172 -8.50 11.94 -9.63
N LEU A 173 -7.24 12.13 -10.00
CA LEU A 173 -6.82 13.16 -10.95
C LEU A 173 -6.55 12.52 -12.30
N GLU A 174 -6.89 13.23 -13.38
CA GLU A 174 -6.64 12.78 -14.75
C GLU A 174 -5.48 13.55 -15.37
N THR A 175 -4.52 12.80 -15.92
CA THR A 175 -3.45 13.34 -16.75
C THR A 175 -3.94 13.53 -18.19
N LYS A 176 -3.27 14.38 -18.99
CA LYS A 176 -3.53 14.51 -20.43
C LYS A 176 -3.26 13.20 -21.22
N LEU A 177 -2.55 12.25 -20.59
CA LEU A 177 -2.29 10.93 -21.13
C LEU A 177 -3.41 9.94 -20.83
N GLY A 178 -4.47 10.37 -20.11
CA GLY A 178 -5.59 9.51 -19.70
C GLY A 178 -5.27 8.61 -18.50
N GLU A 179 -4.21 8.90 -17.75
CA GLU A 179 -3.88 8.17 -16.53
C GLU A 179 -4.69 8.74 -15.35
N HIS A 180 -5.24 7.86 -14.52
CA HIS A 180 -6.01 8.23 -13.34
C HIS A 180 -5.15 8.05 -12.09
N LEU A 181 -4.77 9.15 -11.46
CA LEU A 181 -3.87 9.18 -10.31
C LEU A 181 -4.66 9.37 -9.02
N PRO A 182 -4.59 8.42 -8.07
CA PRO A 182 -5.22 8.58 -6.77
C PRO A 182 -4.34 9.49 -5.89
N VAL A 183 -4.97 10.41 -5.15
CA VAL A 183 -4.29 11.31 -4.20
C VAL A 183 -5.02 11.30 -2.88
N PHE A 184 -4.28 11.05 -1.81
CA PHE A 184 -4.78 11.08 -0.44
C PHE A 184 -4.70 12.50 0.13
N VAL A 185 -5.81 12.99 0.70
CA VAL A 185 -5.87 14.29 1.39
C VAL A 185 -6.65 14.15 2.69
N HIS A 186 -6.12 14.66 3.79
CA HIS A 186 -6.84 14.68 5.06
C HIS A 186 -8.13 15.50 4.98
N SER A 187 -9.22 15.02 5.61
CA SER A 187 -10.54 15.68 5.55
C SER A 187 -10.59 17.07 6.20
N HIS A 188 -9.62 17.39 7.05
CA HIS A 188 -9.48 18.73 7.66
C HIS A 188 -8.72 19.73 6.77
N HIS A 189 -8.41 19.36 5.52
CA HIS A 189 -7.82 20.30 4.57
C HIS A 189 -8.81 21.46 4.29
N ILE A 190 -8.34 22.70 4.36
CA ILE A 190 -9.19 23.90 4.31
C ILE A 190 -9.85 24.04 2.93
N HIS A 191 -9.15 23.66 1.88
CA HIS A 191 -9.61 23.77 0.50
C HIS A 191 -10.02 22.41 -0.05
N GLN A 192 -11.34 22.22 -0.27
CA GLN A 192 -11.88 21.03 -0.91
C GLN A 192 -12.07 21.30 -2.40
N HIS A 193 -11.65 20.35 -3.23
CA HIS A 193 -11.81 20.44 -4.67
C HIS A 193 -13.04 19.64 -5.13
N GLU A 194 -13.83 20.23 -6.03
CA GLU A 194 -14.94 19.56 -6.69
C GLU A 194 -14.51 18.94 -8.02
N LYS A 195 -15.39 18.10 -8.61
CA LYS A 195 -15.15 17.54 -9.95
C LYS A 195 -14.95 18.65 -10.98
N SER A 196 -14.03 18.42 -11.93
CA SER A 196 -13.61 19.35 -12.97
C SER A 196 -12.81 20.57 -12.49
N GLU A 197 -12.52 20.67 -11.19
CA GLU A 197 -11.58 21.67 -10.68
C GLU A 197 -10.13 21.25 -10.90
N LYS A 198 -9.23 22.23 -10.84
CA LYS A 198 -7.80 22.01 -10.95
C LYS A 198 -7.19 21.77 -9.58
N PHE A 199 -6.48 20.67 -9.46
CA PHE A 199 -5.82 20.21 -8.24
C PHE A 199 -4.31 20.32 -8.41
N GLY A 200 -3.64 21.10 -7.57
CA GLY A 200 -2.20 21.30 -7.59
C GLY A 200 -1.46 20.15 -6.94
N LEU A 201 -0.37 19.71 -7.55
CA LEU A 201 0.53 18.68 -7.01
C LEU A 201 1.90 19.29 -6.75
N LYS A 202 2.43 19.07 -5.55
CA LYS A 202 3.77 19.50 -5.16
C LYS A 202 4.83 18.92 -6.08
N THR A 203 5.71 19.78 -6.60
CA THR A 203 6.83 19.37 -7.47
C THR A 203 8.16 19.95 -6.98
N PRO A 204 9.29 19.22 -7.16
CA PRO A 204 9.37 17.85 -7.67
C PRO A 204 8.71 16.85 -6.72
N ILE A 205 8.23 15.72 -7.28
CA ILE A 205 7.62 14.65 -6.50
C ILE A 205 8.73 13.84 -5.82
N TYR A 206 8.59 13.59 -4.51
CA TYR A 206 9.52 12.76 -3.73
C TYR A 206 8.80 11.54 -3.19
N ILE A 207 9.35 10.35 -3.46
CA ILE A 207 8.83 9.07 -3.00
C ILE A 207 9.97 8.32 -2.32
N ASP A 208 9.78 7.93 -1.06
CA ASP A 208 10.84 7.29 -0.27
C ASP A 208 11.35 5.99 -0.93
N HIS A 209 10.43 5.18 -1.47
CA HIS A 209 10.72 3.92 -2.13
C HIS A 209 10.13 3.91 -3.55
N LEU A 210 10.99 4.09 -4.56
CA LEU A 210 10.58 3.98 -5.96
C LEU A 210 10.43 2.51 -6.35
N VAL A 211 9.20 2.01 -6.34
CA VAL A 211 8.87 0.64 -6.73
C VAL A 211 8.62 0.60 -8.23
N CYS A 212 9.59 0.08 -8.96
CA CYS A 212 9.57 0.04 -10.41
C CYS A 212 9.60 -1.39 -10.94
N PHE A 213 8.90 -1.61 -12.06
CA PHE A 213 8.81 -2.89 -12.74
C PHE A 213 9.17 -2.72 -14.23
N LYS A 214 9.60 -3.79 -14.85
CA LYS A 214 9.76 -3.83 -16.32
C LYS A 214 8.38 -3.60 -16.98
N PRO A 215 8.33 -2.96 -18.15
CA PRO A 215 7.10 -2.68 -18.89
C PRO A 215 6.26 -3.92 -19.19
#